data_7bf959f50d084fed72416bc58051e3b9
#
_entry.id   7bf959f50d084fed72416bc58051e3b9
#
_cell.length_a   1.000
_cell.length_b   1.000
_cell.length_c   1.000
_cell.angle_alpha   90.00
_cell.angle_beta   90.00
_cell.angle_gamma   90.00
#
_symmetry.space_group_name_H-M   'P 1'
#
loop_
_entity.id
_entity.type
_entity.pdbx_description
1 polymer ?
#
loop_
_entity_poly.entity_id
_entity_poly.type
_entity_poly.pdbx_seq_one_letter_code
_entity_poly.pdbx_strand_id
1 'polypeptide(L)'
;MKKLLVCFCSLFFLACQTAPPPYLSPNAIIPSPTLITYQQMELIGFIHFTVNTFTDKEWGYGDESPEIFNPSALDVEQWAQTAKAAGMKQLILTAKHHDGFCLWPSQYNEHSVKNSPYKDGKGDVVGEFVAACKK
;
A
#
# COMPACT_ATOMS: atom_id res chain seq x y z
N MET A 1 -26.56 -65.84 13.95
CA MET A 1 -25.19 -65.36 13.60
C MET A 1 -25.24 -64.08 12.84
N LYS A 2 -25.64 -62.95 13.42
CA LYS A 2 -25.67 -61.61 12.77
C LYS A 2 -25.61 -60.47 13.80
N LYS A 3 -24.63 -60.49 14.71
CA LYS A 3 -24.44 -59.39 15.69
C LYS A 3 -22.97 -59.12 16.02
N LEU A 4 -22.04 -59.16 15.07
CA LEU A 4 -20.63 -58.93 15.35
C LEU A 4 -19.95 -58.06 14.27
N LEU A 5 -20.64 -57.10 13.68
CA LEU A 5 -20.06 -56.26 12.62
C LEU A 5 -20.30 -54.74 12.80
N VAL A 6 -20.64 -54.27 13.99
CA VAL A 6 -20.92 -52.83 14.23
C VAL A 6 -19.91 -52.16 15.13
N CYS A 7 -18.93 -52.87 15.70
CA CYS A 7 -18.03 -52.31 16.71
C CYS A 7 -16.64 -51.92 16.21
N PHE A 8 -16.36 -51.98 14.89
CA PHE A 8 -15.01 -51.68 14.36
C PHE A 8 -14.87 -50.36 13.62
N CYS A 9 -15.95 -49.61 13.42
CA CYS A 9 -15.87 -48.29 12.75
C CYS A 9 -15.71 -47.09 13.66
N SER A 10 -15.74 -47.25 14.99
CA SER A 10 -15.70 -46.09 15.93
C SER A 10 -14.32 -45.73 16.45
N LEU A 11 -13.26 -46.39 16.00
CA LEU A 11 -11.90 -46.17 16.52
C LEU A 11 -10.98 -45.40 15.60
N PHE A 12 -11.45 -44.93 14.44
CA PHE A 12 -10.60 -44.22 13.47
C PHE A 12 -10.74 -42.70 13.48
N PHE A 13 -11.55 -42.11 14.35
CA PHE A 13 -11.73 -40.65 14.40
C PHE A 13 -10.95 -39.92 15.48
N LEU A 14 -10.03 -40.57 16.22
CA LEU A 14 -9.29 -39.92 17.30
C LEU A 14 -7.82 -39.62 16.97
N ALA A 15 -7.37 -39.68 15.74
CA ALA A 15 -5.94 -39.49 15.41
C ALA A 15 -5.62 -38.21 14.64
N CYS A 16 -6.53 -37.23 14.60
CA CYS A 16 -6.21 -35.88 14.12
C CYS A 16 -6.11 -34.89 15.28
N GLN A 17 -5.33 -35.22 16.32
CA GLN A 17 -4.79 -34.19 17.18
C GLN A 17 -3.63 -33.56 16.42
N THR A 18 -3.85 -32.37 15.88
CA THR A 18 -2.76 -31.55 15.39
C THR A 18 -1.71 -31.43 16.49
N ALA A 19 -0.50 -31.89 16.20
CA ALA A 19 0.62 -31.70 17.13
C ALA A 19 0.63 -30.21 17.58
N PRO A 20 0.84 -29.93 18.88
CA PRO A 20 1.01 -28.57 19.31
C PRO A 20 2.11 -27.91 18.47
N PRO A 21 1.96 -26.64 18.07
CA PRO A 21 2.97 -25.96 17.29
C PRO A 21 4.33 -26.14 17.98
N PRO A 22 5.41 -26.31 17.20
CA PRO A 22 6.74 -26.51 17.77
C PRO A 22 7.01 -25.40 18.78
N TYR A 23 7.47 -25.76 19.96
CA TYR A 23 7.77 -24.85 21.04
C TYR A 23 8.48 -23.62 20.51
N LEU A 24 7.86 -22.45 20.65
CA LEU A 24 8.57 -21.19 20.43
C LEU A 24 9.76 -21.22 21.40
N SER A 25 10.97 -21.12 20.87
CA SER A 25 12.17 -20.94 21.69
C SER A 25 11.91 -19.82 22.71
N PRO A 26 12.42 -19.87 23.94
CA PRO A 26 12.32 -18.76 24.88
C PRO A 26 12.77 -17.42 24.32
N ASN A 27 13.56 -17.46 23.25
CA ASN A 27 14.05 -16.29 22.49
C ASN A 27 13.27 -16.06 21.19
N ALA A 28 12.11 -16.69 20.99
CA ALA A 28 11.31 -16.45 19.79
C ALA A 28 10.82 -15.01 19.79
N ILE A 29 11.07 -14.32 18.68
CA ILE A 29 10.52 -12.98 18.44
C ILE A 29 9.02 -13.12 18.24
N ILE A 30 8.23 -12.65 19.19
CA ILE A 30 6.78 -12.62 19.09
C ILE A 30 6.40 -11.31 18.41
N PRO A 31 5.74 -11.34 17.23
CA PRO A 31 5.29 -10.12 16.54
C PRO A 31 4.37 -9.30 17.45
N SER A 32 4.53 -7.97 17.42
CA SER A 32 3.59 -7.09 18.10
C SER A 32 2.19 -7.15 17.44
N PRO A 33 1.12 -6.83 18.18
CA PRO A 33 -0.23 -6.76 17.58
C PRO A 33 -0.28 -5.86 16.35
N THR A 34 0.45 -4.74 16.35
CA THR A 34 0.56 -3.82 15.21
C THR A 34 1.19 -4.49 13.99
N LEU A 35 2.26 -5.27 14.19
CA LEU A 35 2.90 -6.00 13.10
C LEU A 35 1.98 -7.09 12.53
N ILE A 36 1.24 -7.79 13.39
CA ILE A 36 0.25 -8.79 12.95
C ILE A 36 -0.83 -8.10 12.11
N THR A 37 -1.37 -6.97 12.58
CA THR A 37 -2.37 -6.20 11.83
C THR A 37 -1.82 -5.76 10.46
N TYR A 38 -0.58 -5.28 10.41
CA TYR A 38 0.06 -4.91 9.14
C TYR A 38 0.20 -6.10 8.19
N GLN A 39 0.64 -7.26 8.68
CA GLN A 39 0.76 -8.47 7.86
C GLN A 39 -0.59 -8.96 7.34
N GLN A 40 -1.67 -8.78 8.11
CA GLN A 40 -3.04 -9.14 7.71
C GLN A 40 -3.62 -8.22 6.63
N MET A 41 -2.98 -7.10 6.32
CA MET A 41 -3.39 -6.26 5.18
C MET A 41 -3.18 -6.96 3.84
N GLU A 42 -2.19 -7.86 3.74
CA GLU A 42 -1.83 -8.71 2.60
C GLU A 42 -1.53 -7.92 1.31
N LEU A 43 -2.51 -7.17 0.80
CA LEU A 43 -2.38 -6.40 -0.44
C LEU A 43 -2.31 -4.90 -0.15
N ILE A 44 -1.15 -4.32 -0.43
CA ILE A 44 -0.86 -2.89 -0.25
C ILE A 44 -0.47 -2.31 -1.61
N GLY A 45 -1.12 -1.21 -2.01
CA GLY A 45 -0.78 -0.50 -3.24
C GLY A 45 0.31 0.54 -2.99
N PHE A 46 1.23 0.70 -3.94
CA PHE A 46 2.26 1.71 -3.90
C PHE A 46 2.18 2.56 -5.18
N ILE A 47 2.03 3.88 -5.04
CA ILE A 47 1.80 4.80 -6.15
C ILE A 47 3.04 5.69 -6.30
N HIS A 48 3.65 5.63 -7.48
CA HIS A 48 4.69 6.53 -7.93
C HIS A 48 4.13 7.43 -9.03
N PHE A 49 3.95 8.71 -8.73
CA PHE A 49 3.49 9.71 -9.69
C PHE A 49 4.21 11.02 -9.39
N THR A 50 5.03 11.50 -10.33
CA THR A 50 5.91 12.63 -10.11
C THR A 50 6.23 13.29 -11.44
N VAL A 51 7.10 14.31 -11.46
CA VAL A 51 7.61 14.94 -12.68
C VAL A 51 8.21 13.92 -13.65
N ASN A 52 8.79 12.83 -13.16
CA ASN A 52 9.33 11.76 -13.99
C ASN A 52 8.32 11.05 -14.85
N THR A 53 7.04 11.03 -14.44
CA THR A 53 5.94 10.51 -15.27
C THR A 53 5.85 11.20 -16.63
N PHE A 54 6.34 12.45 -16.72
CA PHE A 54 6.29 13.27 -17.93
C PHE A 54 7.62 13.33 -18.70
N THR A 55 8.67 12.68 -18.18
CA THR A 55 10.02 12.68 -18.79
C THR A 55 10.43 11.31 -19.32
N ASP A 56 9.57 10.29 -19.18
CA ASP A 56 9.87 8.90 -19.53
C ASP A 56 11.13 8.36 -18.82
N LYS A 57 11.32 8.77 -17.57
CA LYS A 57 12.43 8.33 -16.74
C LYS A 57 11.90 7.66 -15.48
N GLU A 58 12.52 6.56 -15.12
CA GLU A 58 12.23 5.90 -13.83
C GLU A 58 12.79 6.75 -12.67
N TRP A 59 13.96 7.32 -12.86
CA TRP A 59 14.69 8.07 -11.85
C TRP A 59 15.04 9.45 -12.41
N GLY A 60 14.65 10.49 -11.75
CA GLY A 60 15.02 11.86 -12.12
C GLY A 60 16.40 12.24 -11.57
N TYR A 61 16.90 13.36 -12.04
CA TYR A 61 18.18 13.91 -11.61
C TYR A 61 18.03 15.06 -10.62
N GLY A 62 16.79 15.57 -10.42
CA GLY A 62 16.50 16.70 -9.57
C GLY A 62 16.69 18.06 -10.25
N ASP A 63 16.94 18.06 -11.56
CA ASP A 63 17.07 19.24 -12.41
C ASP A 63 15.88 19.44 -13.37
N GLU A 64 14.89 18.55 -13.28
CA GLU A 64 13.66 18.65 -14.05
C GLU A 64 12.91 19.93 -13.71
N SER A 65 12.51 20.71 -14.71
CA SER A 65 11.70 21.92 -14.47
C SER A 65 10.36 21.55 -13.82
N PRO A 66 9.94 22.22 -12.74
CA PRO A 66 8.60 22.08 -12.18
C PRO A 66 7.49 22.34 -13.20
N GLU A 67 7.73 23.14 -14.24
CA GLU A 67 6.77 23.45 -15.31
C GLU A 67 6.32 22.20 -16.10
N ILE A 68 7.13 21.12 -16.08
CA ILE A 68 6.77 19.85 -16.73
C ILE A 68 5.59 19.20 -16.01
N PHE A 69 5.42 19.40 -14.72
CA PHE A 69 4.36 18.80 -13.93
C PHE A 69 3.03 19.53 -14.16
N ASN A 70 2.29 19.08 -15.19
CA ASN A 70 0.98 19.63 -15.55
C ASN A 70 -0.01 18.53 -15.93
N PRO A 71 -0.42 17.66 -15.00
CA PRO A 71 -1.40 16.62 -15.27
C PRO A 71 -2.75 17.22 -15.65
N SER A 72 -3.27 16.87 -16.82
CA SER A 72 -4.56 17.35 -17.35
C SER A 72 -5.76 16.57 -16.83
N ALA A 73 -5.55 15.33 -16.37
CA ALA A 73 -6.62 14.41 -15.97
C ALA A 73 -6.26 13.61 -14.69
N LEU A 74 -5.58 14.26 -13.75
CA LEU A 74 -5.26 13.63 -12.47
C LEU A 74 -6.53 13.44 -11.64
N ASP A 75 -6.85 12.20 -11.33
CA ASP A 75 -7.98 11.80 -10.50
C ASP A 75 -7.50 10.84 -9.38
N VAL A 76 -7.14 11.42 -8.25
CA VAL A 76 -6.67 10.67 -7.07
C VAL A 76 -7.79 9.88 -6.40
N GLU A 77 -9.04 10.31 -6.57
CA GLU A 77 -10.19 9.57 -6.07
C GLU A 77 -10.38 8.26 -6.82
N GLN A 78 -10.20 8.29 -8.15
CA GLN A 78 -10.21 7.09 -8.98
C GLN A 78 -9.12 6.10 -8.54
N TRP A 79 -7.92 6.56 -8.15
CA TRP A 79 -6.88 5.68 -7.61
C TRP A 79 -7.36 4.94 -6.37
N ALA A 80 -7.92 5.67 -5.40
CA ALA A 80 -8.40 5.08 -4.14
C ALA A 80 -9.55 4.10 -4.38
N GLN A 81 -10.51 4.45 -5.24
CA GLN A 81 -11.65 3.60 -5.59
C GLN A 81 -11.20 2.31 -6.29
N THR A 82 -10.27 2.40 -7.25
CA THR A 82 -9.73 1.24 -7.96
C THR A 82 -8.99 0.30 -7.02
N ALA A 83 -8.15 0.84 -6.14
CA ALA A 83 -7.43 0.05 -5.15
C ALA A 83 -8.38 -0.64 -4.17
N LYS A 84 -9.39 0.07 -3.68
CA LYS A 84 -10.44 -0.48 -2.81
C LYS A 84 -11.21 -1.61 -3.50
N ALA A 85 -11.58 -1.43 -4.77
CA ALA A 85 -12.25 -2.46 -5.56
C ALA A 85 -11.36 -3.70 -5.80
N ALA A 86 -10.03 -3.51 -5.91
CA ALA A 86 -9.05 -4.59 -6.00
C ALA A 86 -8.77 -5.29 -4.66
N GLY A 87 -9.39 -4.86 -3.57
CA GLY A 87 -9.22 -5.45 -2.24
C GLY A 87 -8.00 -4.97 -1.45
N MET A 88 -7.30 -3.94 -1.92
CA MET A 88 -6.19 -3.34 -1.19
C MET A 88 -6.68 -2.73 0.13
N LYS A 89 -5.89 -2.90 1.18
CA LYS A 89 -6.20 -2.41 2.53
C LYS A 89 -5.46 -1.12 2.88
N GLN A 90 -4.41 -0.84 2.13
CA GLN A 90 -3.59 0.36 2.31
C GLN A 90 -3.07 0.83 0.96
N LEU A 91 -2.93 2.15 0.82
CA LEU A 91 -2.20 2.80 -0.25
C LEU A 91 -1.05 3.62 0.32
N ILE A 92 0.07 3.61 -0.38
CA ILE A 92 1.24 4.42 -0.07
C ILE A 92 1.50 5.31 -1.29
N LEU A 93 1.53 6.63 -1.08
CA LEU A 93 1.93 7.59 -2.11
C LEU A 93 3.37 8.02 -1.88
N THR A 94 4.19 7.96 -2.91
CA THR A 94 5.51 8.59 -2.91
C THR A 94 5.34 10.10 -3.04
N ALA A 95 5.22 10.79 -1.91
CA ALA A 95 5.00 12.24 -1.88
C ALA A 95 6.19 13.05 -2.43
N LYS A 96 7.38 12.48 -2.36
CA LYS A 96 8.63 12.99 -2.93
C LYS A 96 9.48 11.81 -3.38
N HIS A 97 9.81 11.75 -4.67
CA HIS A 97 10.57 10.66 -5.29
C HIS A 97 12.06 11.01 -5.41
N HIS A 98 12.83 10.21 -6.14
CA HIS A 98 14.28 10.41 -6.37
C HIS A 98 14.62 11.73 -7.06
N ASP A 99 13.71 12.24 -7.91
CA ASP A 99 13.80 13.56 -8.54
C ASP A 99 13.76 14.73 -7.54
N GLY A 100 13.36 14.46 -6.30
CA GLY A 100 13.24 15.48 -5.27
C GLY A 100 12.05 16.43 -5.41
N PHE A 101 11.15 16.20 -6.40
CA PHE A 101 9.96 17.00 -6.60
C PHE A 101 8.90 16.73 -5.51
N CYS A 102 8.41 17.80 -4.86
CA CYS A 102 7.38 17.71 -3.84
C CYS A 102 6.00 17.80 -4.48
N LEU A 103 5.16 16.77 -4.27
CA LEU A 103 3.77 16.72 -4.75
C LEU A 103 2.79 17.63 -3.97
N TRP A 104 3.31 18.49 -3.10
CA TRP A 104 2.57 19.50 -2.34
C TRP A 104 3.27 20.86 -2.46
N PRO A 105 2.58 21.99 -2.25
CA PRO A 105 3.19 23.33 -2.36
C PRO A 105 4.12 23.60 -1.16
N SER A 106 5.32 23.04 -1.22
CA SER A 106 6.30 23.12 -0.13
C SER A 106 6.77 24.55 0.13
N GLN A 107 6.82 24.96 1.39
CA GLN A 107 7.41 26.23 1.81
C GLN A 107 8.94 26.21 1.84
N TYR A 108 9.55 25.02 1.82
CA TYR A 108 10.99 24.81 2.01
C TYR A 108 11.72 24.37 0.75
N ASN A 109 11.00 23.98 -0.30
CA ASN A 109 11.58 23.48 -1.54
C ASN A 109 10.92 24.14 -2.75
N GLU A 110 11.76 24.73 -3.61
CA GLU A 110 11.30 25.33 -4.86
C GLU A 110 10.96 24.26 -5.90
N HIS A 111 11.58 23.08 -5.86
CA HIS A 111 11.27 21.95 -6.72
C HIS A 111 9.98 21.26 -6.23
N SER A 112 8.85 21.87 -6.51
CA SER A 112 7.55 21.44 -6.00
C SER A 112 6.40 21.95 -6.85
N VAL A 113 5.21 21.41 -6.58
CA VAL A 113 3.96 21.80 -7.26
C VAL A 113 3.71 23.30 -7.27
N LYS A 114 4.17 24.06 -6.25
CA LYS A 114 3.96 25.53 -6.19
C LYS A 114 4.53 26.28 -7.41
N ASN A 115 5.55 25.74 -8.04
CA ASN A 115 6.20 26.30 -9.22
C ASN A 115 5.80 25.59 -10.51
N SER A 116 4.76 24.75 -10.46
CA SER A 116 4.21 24.08 -11.62
C SER A 116 2.93 24.76 -12.12
N PRO A 117 2.54 24.57 -13.39
CA PRO A 117 1.25 25.05 -13.89
C PRO A 117 0.04 24.27 -13.32
N TYR A 118 0.27 23.15 -12.66
CA TYR A 118 -0.81 22.34 -12.09
C TYR A 118 -1.62 23.15 -11.06
N LYS A 119 -2.89 23.41 -11.39
CA LYS A 119 -3.82 24.22 -10.58
C LYS A 119 -3.23 25.59 -10.19
N ASP A 120 -2.50 26.21 -11.12
CA ASP A 120 -1.83 27.51 -10.92
C ASP A 120 -0.88 27.50 -9.70
N GLY A 121 -0.14 26.42 -9.51
CA GLY A 121 0.79 26.26 -8.38
C GLY A 121 0.12 25.98 -7.02
N LYS A 122 -1.23 25.82 -6.99
CA LYS A 122 -2.01 25.59 -5.77
C LYS A 122 -2.42 24.13 -5.58
N GLY A 123 -2.01 23.24 -6.49
CA GLY A 123 -2.28 21.82 -6.38
C GLY A 123 -1.61 21.22 -5.16
N ASP A 124 -2.28 20.29 -4.49
CA ASP A 124 -1.76 19.51 -3.39
C ASP A 124 -2.17 18.05 -3.59
N VAL A 125 -1.37 17.32 -4.36
CA VAL A 125 -1.65 15.90 -4.66
C VAL A 125 -1.64 15.06 -3.39
N VAL A 126 -0.81 15.41 -2.41
CA VAL A 126 -0.75 14.69 -1.13
C VAL A 126 -2.04 14.90 -0.33
N GLY A 127 -2.50 16.15 -0.23
CA GLY A 127 -3.76 16.48 0.44
C GLY A 127 -4.97 15.85 -0.26
N GLU A 128 -5.01 15.89 -1.59
CA GLU A 128 -6.04 15.26 -2.41
C GLU A 128 -6.06 13.73 -2.19
N PHE A 129 -4.88 13.09 -2.15
CA PHE A 129 -4.76 11.66 -1.90
C PHE A 129 -5.27 11.28 -0.50
N VAL A 130 -4.86 12.01 0.53
CA VAL A 130 -5.34 11.77 1.90
C VAL A 130 -6.85 11.95 2.00
N ALA A 131 -7.42 12.96 1.33
CA ALA A 131 -8.85 13.18 1.31
C ALA A 131 -9.61 12.04 0.59
N ALA A 132 -9.08 11.54 -0.53
CA ALA A 132 -9.65 10.42 -1.27
C ALA A 132 -9.66 9.12 -0.45
N CYS A 133 -8.56 8.82 0.26
CA CYS A 133 -8.45 7.61 1.08
C CYS A 133 -9.34 7.63 2.35
N LYS A 134 -9.89 8.78 2.74
CA LYS A 134 -10.81 8.91 3.89
C LYS A 134 -12.28 8.63 3.53
N LYS A 135 -12.62 8.54 2.25
CA LYS A 135 -13.96 8.20 1.74
C LYS A 135 -14.17 6.69 1.66
#